data_675352587c8c27937386f7853788dc9a
#
_entry.id   675352587c8c27937386f7853788dc9a
#
_cell.length_a   1.000
_cell.length_b   1.000
_cell.length_c   1.000
_cell.angle_alpha   90.00
_cell.angle_beta   90.00
_cell.angle_gamma   90.00
#
_symmetry.space_group_name_H-M   'P 1'
#
loop_
_entity.id
_entity.type
_entity.pdbx_description
1 polymer ?
#
loop_
_entity_poly.entity_id
_entity_poly.type
_entity_poly.pdbx_seq_one_letter_code
_entity_poly.pdbx_strand_id
1 'polypeptide(L)'
;MAAAGLPVQADAFFHLAWAHTIGAGRNDMPAQIENIRYTIDAVRTAAAMGCRVFVGTGSQAEYGRVDGVLRADTPTNPENGYGMAKLCAGQMSRTEAAALGMDHVWARILSVYGPHDGPNTMISATIQKLLAGQCPDLTAGEQKWDYLYSADAADALYRMACHGRSGAVYPVGLSLI
;
A
#
# COMPACT_ATOMS: atom_id res chain seq x y z
N MET A 1 -12.80 -18.68 5.46
CA MET A 1 -13.74 -18.46 4.35
C MET A 1 -13.43 -19.49 3.26
N ALA A 2 -14.40 -20.29 2.84
CA ALA A 2 -14.21 -21.21 1.74
C ALA A 2 -14.06 -20.41 0.42
N ALA A 3 -13.07 -20.76 -0.40
CA ALA A 3 -12.72 -20.10 -1.66
C ALA A 3 -13.75 -20.37 -2.80
N ALA A 4 -15.05 -20.33 -2.48
CA ALA A 4 -16.10 -20.53 -3.48
C ALA A 4 -16.08 -19.39 -4.51
N GLY A 5 -15.61 -19.69 -5.73
CA GLY A 5 -15.62 -18.79 -6.88
C GLY A 5 -14.29 -18.11 -7.21
N LEU A 6 -13.20 -18.39 -6.51
CA LEU A 6 -11.87 -17.94 -6.91
C LEU A 6 -11.28 -18.85 -8.00
N PRO A 7 -10.45 -18.34 -8.94
CA PRO A 7 -9.74 -19.18 -9.89
C PRO A 7 -8.93 -20.24 -9.16
N VAL A 8 -8.95 -21.46 -9.67
CA VAL A 8 -8.33 -22.62 -9.01
C VAL A 8 -6.80 -22.50 -8.94
N GLN A 9 -6.19 -21.65 -9.78
CA GLN A 9 -4.75 -21.46 -9.85
C GLN A 9 -4.40 -20.06 -10.33
N ALA A 10 -3.41 -19.43 -9.69
CA ALA A 10 -2.86 -18.13 -10.08
C ALA A 10 -1.36 -18.07 -9.75
N ASP A 11 -0.58 -17.30 -10.52
CA ASP A 11 0.86 -17.15 -10.32
C ASP A 11 1.22 -16.16 -9.22
N ALA A 12 0.43 -15.10 -9.08
CA ALA A 12 0.69 -14.01 -8.14
C ALA A 12 -0.60 -13.53 -7.47
N PHE A 13 -0.48 -13.11 -6.22
CA PHE A 13 -1.59 -12.51 -5.47
C PHE A 13 -1.22 -11.09 -5.06
N PHE A 14 -2.07 -10.11 -5.42
CA PHE A 14 -1.92 -8.72 -5.03
C PHE A 14 -2.94 -8.38 -3.94
N HIS A 15 -2.48 -8.06 -2.75
CA HIS A 15 -3.32 -7.66 -1.63
C HIS A 15 -3.33 -6.13 -1.51
N LEU A 16 -4.36 -5.50 -2.07
CA LEU A 16 -4.52 -4.04 -2.11
C LEU A 16 -5.61 -3.54 -1.14
N ALA A 17 -6.41 -4.45 -0.59
CA ALA A 17 -7.54 -4.11 0.26
C ALA A 17 -7.08 -3.69 1.66
N TRP A 18 -7.74 -2.66 2.20
CA TRP A 18 -7.57 -2.21 3.58
C TRP A 18 -8.77 -1.35 3.99
N ALA A 19 -9.33 -1.59 5.16
CA ALA A 19 -10.42 -0.78 5.70
C ALA A 19 -9.90 0.36 6.57
N HIS A 20 -10.69 1.43 6.72
CA HIS A 20 -10.39 2.55 7.62
C HIS A 20 -9.06 3.26 7.30
N THR A 21 -8.86 3.63 6.03
CA THR A 21 -7.62 4.27 5.55
C THR A 21 -7.58 5.79 5.76
N ILE A 22 -8.71 6.44 6.09
CA ILE A 22 -8.84 7.90 6.17
C ILE A 22 -9.42 8.38 7.50
N GLY A 23 -9.14 9.63 7.84
CA GLY A 23 -9.74 10.32 8.99
C GLY A 23 -9.52 9.60 10.32
N ALA A 24 -10.51 9.65 11.20
CA ALA A 24 -10.48 9.03 12.52
C ALA A 24 -10.35 7.49 12.47
N GLY A 25 -10.83 6.86 11.38
CA GLY A 25 -10.71 5.42 11.20
C GLY A 25 -9.26 4.89 11.19
N ARG A 26 -8.29 5.75 10.90
CA ARG A 26 -6.86 5.38 10.98
C ARG A 26 -6.41 5.03 12.40
N ASN A 27 -7.14 5.47 13.42
CA ASN A 27 -6.88 5.16 14.82
C ASN A 27 -7.98 4.28 15.46
N ASP A 28 -8.84 3.67 14.66
CA ASP A 28 -9.74 2.59 15.11
C ASP A 28 -8.93 1.30 15.30
N MET A 29 -8.35 1.12 16.48
CA MET A 29 -7.43 0.02 16.76
C MET A 29 -8.05 -1.37 16.51
N PRO A 30 -9.31 -1.66 16.92
CA PRO A 30 -9.96 -2.92 16.58
C PRO A 30 -10.01 -3.17 15.05
N ALA A 31 -10.44 -2.17 14.26
CA ALA A 31 -10.48 -2.30 12.81
C ALA A 31 -9.07 -2.48 12.19
N GLN A 32 -8.08 -1.81 12.72
CA GLN A 32 -6.70 -1.97 12.25
C GLN A 32 -6.12 -3.35 12.57
N ILE A 33 -6.46 -3.95 13.72
CA ILE A 33 -6.09 -5.33 14.07
C ILE A 33 -6.76 -6.32 13.10
N GLU A 34 -8.04 -6.12 12.77
CA GLU A 34 -8.73 -6.96 11.79
C GLU A 34 -8.07 -6.91 10.40
N ASN A 35 -7.57 -5.75 9.97
CA ASN A 35 -6.82 -5.63 8.72
C ASN A 35 -5.54 -6.49 8.70
N ILE A 36 -4.84 -6.59 9.84
CA ILE A 36 -3.68 -7.49 9.97
C ILE A 36 -4.14 -8.95 9.78
N ARG A 37 -5.22 -9.35 10.44
CA ARG A 37 -5.79 -10.69 10.30
C ARG A 37 -6.18 -10.98 8.84
N TYR A 38 -6.88 -10.05 8.18
CA TYR A 38 -7.25 -10.19 6.76
C TYR A 38 -6.03 -10.31 5.84
N THR A 39 -4.93 -9.63 6.16
CA THR A 39 -3.68 -9.76 5.39
C THR A 39 -3.11 -11.18 5.52
N ILE A 40 -3.11 -11.77 6.71
CA ILE A 40 -2.66 -13.16 6.91
C ILE A 40 -3.60 -14.15 6.21
N ASP A 41 -4.91 -13.94 6.28
CA ASP A 41 -5.90 -14.76 5.57
C ASP A 41 -5.70 -14.67 4.05
N ALA A 42 -5.32 -13.50 3.53
CA ALA A 42 -5.00 -13.31 2.11
C ALA A 42 -3.74 -14.08 1.70
N VAL A 43 -2.69 -14.13 2.54
CA VAL A 43 -1.50 -14.96 2.29
C VAL A 43 -1.87 -16.44 2.20
N ARG A 44 -2.67 -16.94 3.14
CA ARG A 44 -3.14 -18.33 3.15
C ARG A 44 -4.01 -18.65 1.93
N THR A 45 -4.85 -17.70 1.53
CA THR A 45 -5.68 -17.82 0.32
C THR A 45 -4.78 -17.89 -0.93
N ALA A 46 -3.76 -17.03 -1.03
CA ALA A 46 -2.79 -17.05 -2.12
C ALA A 46 -2.08 -18.42 -2.23
N ALA A 47 -1.64 -18.97 -1.10
CA ALA A 47 -1.03 -20.31 -1.05
C ALA A 47 -2.00 -21.39 -1.51
N ALA A 48 -3.26 -21.35 -1.06
CA ALA A 48 -4.30 -22.31 -1.49
C ALA A 48 -4.63 -22.21 -2.99
N MET A 49 -4.41 -21.05 -3.62
CA MET A 49 -4.53 -20.83 -5.07
C MET A 49 -3.27 -21.22 -5.86
N GLY A 50 -2.22 -21.71 -5.19
CA GLY A 50 -0.96 -22.09 -5.85
C GLY A 50 -0.08 -20.92 -6.27
N CYS A 51 -0.32 -19.70 -5.73
CA CYS A 51 0.49 -18.53 -6.04
C CYS A 51 1.94 -18.74 -5.60
N ARG A 52 2.87 -18.30 -6.46
CA ARG A 52 4.32 -18.34 -6.15
C ARG A 52 4.77 -17.07 -5.42
N VAL A 53 4.07 -15.97 -5.62
CA VAL A 53 4.42 -14.67 -5.03
C VAL A 53 3.19 -13.96 -4.45
N PHE A 54 3.37 -13.39 -3.26
CA PHE A 54 2.43 -12.49 -2.61
C PHE A 54 3.00 -11.07 -2.61
N VAL A 55 2.26 -10.14 -3.20
CA VAL A 55 2.58 -8.70 -3.19
C VAL A 55 1.58 -7.99 -2.29
N GLY A 56 2.03 -7.57 -1.12
CA GLY A 56 1.23 -6.79 -0.18
C GLY A 56 1.51 -5.29 -0.28
N THR A 57 0.49 -4.46 -0.07
CA THR A 57 0.65 -3.01 -0.08
C THR A 57 0.76 -2.43 1.33
N GLY A 58 1.93 -1.89 1.61
CA GLY A 58 2.24 -1.05 2.75
C GLY A 58 1.88 0.43 2.50
N SER A 59 2.41 1.30 3.33
CA SER A 59 2.14 2.74 3.25
C SER A 59 3.35 3.55 3.71
N GLN A 60 3.49 4.78 3.21
CA GLN A 60 4.40 5.78 3.77
C GLN A 60 4.18 6.02 5.28
N ALA A 61 2.95 5.77 5.78
CA ALA A 61 2.63 5.92 7.20
C ALA A 61 3.43 4.97 8.13
N GLU A 62 4.05 3.94 7.57
CA GLU A 62 4.95 3.04 8.31
C GLU A 62 6.24 3.75 8.74
N TYR A 63 6.69 4.74 7.97
CA TYR A 63 7.89 5.51 8.29
C TYR A 63 7.65 6.55 9.39
N GLY A 64 6.43 7.07 9.53
CA GLY A 64 6.16 8.26 10.33
C GLY A 64 6.68 9.51 9.63
N ARG A 65 7.09 10.51 10.41
CA ARG A 65 7.70 11.74 9.89
C ARG A 65 9.20 11.52 9.67
N VAL A 66 9.63 11.77 8.45
CA VAL A 66 11.05 11.63 8.05
C VAL A 66 11.44 12.85 7.23
N ASP A 67 12.57 13.44 7.57
CA ASP A 67 13.20 14.47 6.74
C ASP A 67 14.06 13.81 5.68
N GLY A 68 13.75 14.09 4.40
CA GLY A 68 14.49 13.57 3.25
C GLY A 68 13.76 12.49 2.47
N VAL A 69 14.52 11.80 1.62
CA VAL A 69 14.00 10.78 0.69
C VAL A 69 13.71 9.47 1.44
N LEU A 70 12.51 8.94 1.27
CA LEU A 70 12.12 7.65 1.82
C LEU A 70 12.75 6.50 1.01
N ARG A 71 13.45 5.62 1.69
CA ARG A 71 14.11 4.44 1.12
C ARG A 71 13.60 3.16 1.79
N ALA A 72 13.94 2.01 1.21
CA ALA A 72 13.56 0.70 1.76
C ALA A 72 14.10 0.49 3.20
N ASP A 73 15.30 1.00 3.47
CA ASP A 73 16.03 0.90 4.73
C ASP A 73 15.82 2.10 5.67
N THR A 74 15.02 3.10 5.27
CA THR A 74 14.63 4.20 6.17
C THR A 74 13.95 3.62 7.41
N PRO A 75 14.38 3.98 8.63
CA PRO A 75 13.78 3.49 9.86
C PRO A 75 12.27 3.76 9.92
N THR A 76 11.52 2.79 10.41
CA THR A 76 10.07 2.90 10.58
C THR A 76 9.72 3.37 11.98
N ASN A 77 8.87 4.39 12.06
CA ASN A 77 8.35 4.95 13.32
C ASN A 77 6.91 5.43 13.13
N PRO A 78 5.94 4.53 12.91
CA PRO A 78 4.56 4.90 12.63
C PRO A 78 3.93 5.66 13.79
N GLU A 79 3.22 6.76 13.49
CA GLU A 79 2.63 7.68 14.47
C GLU A 79 1.11 7.45 14.68
N ASN A 80 0.49 6.51 13.96
CA ASN A 80 -0.93 6.22 14.07
C ASN A 80 -1.21 4.73 13.89
N GLY A 81 -2.39 4.27 14.31
CA GLY A 81 -2.80 2.87 14.27
C GLY A 81 -2.74 2.25 12.88
N TYR A 82 -3.10 3.01 11.84
CA TYR A 82 -3.01 2.57 10.46
C TYR A 82 -1.56 2.24 10.06
N GLY A 83 -0.61 3.14 10.33
CA GLY A 83 0.81 2.91 10.03
C GLY A 83 1.40 1.75 10.83
N MET A 84 1.04 1.65 12.12
CA MET A 84 1.46 0.54 12.99
C MET A 84 0.93 -0.80 12.45
N ALA A 85 -0.34 -0.85 12.08
CA ALA A 85 -0.96 -2.06 11.55
C ALA A 85 -0.38 -2.45 10.18
N LYS A 86 -0.12 -1.50 9.29
CA LYS A 86 0.54 -1.74 8.00
C LYS A 86 1.94 -2.34 8.19
N LEU A 87 2.74 -1.76 9.08
CA LEU A 87 4.07 -2.28 9.40
C LEU A 87 4.00 -3.70 9.98
N CYS A 88 3.10 -3.93 10.94
CA CYS A 88 2.88 -5.24 11.54
C CYS A 88 2.43 -6.27 10.50
N ALA A 89 1.45 -5.93 9.66
CA ALA A 89 0.96 -6.79 8.59
C ALA A 89 2.07 -7.17 7.60
N GLY A 90 2.92 -6.21 7.20
CA GLY A 90 4.04 -6.48 6.31
C GLY A 90 5.06 -7.46 6.89
N GLN A 91 5.36 -7.33 8.18
CA GLN A 91 6.29 -8.24 8.87
C GLN A 91 5.69 -9.63 9.08
N MET A 92 4.44 -9.71 9.53
CA MET A 92 3.75 -10.98 9.78
C MET A 92 3.47 -11.73 8.48
N SER A 93 2.97 -11.05 7.44
CA SER A 93 2.70 -11.67 6.14
C SER A 93 3.96 -12.23 5.48
N ARG A 94 5.11 -11.56 5.64
CA ARG A 94 6.40 -12.07 5.17
C ARG A 94 6.76 -13.39 5.84
N THR A 95 6.58 -13.48 7.16
CA THR A 95 6.87 -14.70 7.93
C THR A 95 5.93 -15.83 7.53
N GLU A 96 4.63 -15.54 7.39
CA GLU A 96 3.61 -16.50 6.98
C GLU A 96 3.86 -17.01 5.54
N ALA A 97 4.16 -16.12 4.59
CA ALA A 97 4.47 -16.48 3.21
C ALA A 97 5.69 -17.38 3.13
N ALA A 98 6.76 -17.08 3.88
CA ALA A 98 7.96 -17.92 3.94
C ALA A 98 7.65 -19.31 4.49
N ALA A 99 6.81 -19.43 5.52
CA ALA A 99 6.38 -20.71 6.08
C ALA A 99 5.56 -21.55 5.09
N LEU A 100 4.87 -20.90 4.14
CA LEU A 100 4.08 -21.52 3.09
C LEU A 100 4.86 -21.71 1.78
N GLY A 101 6.17 -21.40 1.74
CA GLY A 101 7.03 -21.56 0.57
C GLY A 101 6.78 -20.56 -0.56
N MET A 102 6.18 -19.41 -0.25
CA MET A 102 5.90 -18.34 -1.21
C MET A 102 6.91 -17.20 -1.10
N ASP A 103 7.24 -16.60 -2.24
CA ASP A 103 7.90 -15.30 -2.28
C ASP A 103 6.99 -14.20 -1.75
N HIS A 104 7.56 -13.23 -1.04
CA HIS A 104 6.83 -12.12 -0.46
C HIS A 104 7.48 -10.80 -0.83
N VAL A 105 6.70 -9.85 -1.31
CA VAL A 105 7.13 -8.48 -1.58
C VAL A 105 6.19 -7.50 -0.87
N TRP A 106 6.76 -6.50 -0.21
CA TRP A 106 6.01 -5.45 0.48
C TRP A 106 6.23 -4.10 -0.19
N ALA A 107 5.18 -3.57 -0.82
CA ALA A 107 5.22 -2.31 -1.54
C ALA A 107 4.69 -1.17 -0.66
N ARG A 108 5.55 -0.33 -0.10
CA ARG A 108 5.16 0.87 0.66
C ARG A 108 4.72 1.96 -0.29
N ILE A 109 3.42 2.04 -0.51
CA ILE A 109 2.83 3.05 -1.38
C ILE A 109 2.95 4.42 -0.72
N LEU A 110 3.52 5.40 -1.44
CA LEU A 110 3.57 6.79 -1.02
C LEU A 110 2.23 7.46 -1.35
N SER A 111 2.20 8.42 -2.26
CA SER A 111 0.94 9.08 -2.63
C SER A 111 0.62 8.80 -4.10
N VAL A 112 -0.43 8.03 -4.31
CA VAL A 112 -0.91 7.69 -5.65
C VAL A 112 -2.15 8.51 -5.95
N TYR A 113 -2.22 9.04 -7.17
CA TYR A 113 -3.38 9.74 -7.71
C TYR A 113 -3.78 9.16 -9.07
N GLY A 114 -5.01 9.36 -9.48
CA GLY A 114 -5.47 8.91 -10.80
C GLY A 114 -6.98 8.85 -10.92
N PRO A 115 -7.48 8.23 -12.00
CA PRO A 115 -8.91 8.00 -12.18
C PRO A 115 -9.51 7.27 -10.97
N HIS A 116 -10.71 7.70 -10.56
CA HIS A 116 -11.45 7.16 -9.41
C HIS A 116 -10.83 7.46 -8.03
N ASP A 117 -9.83 8.33 -7.95
CA ASP A 117 -9.36 8.85 -6.66
C ASP A 117 -10.48 9.65 -5.96
N GLY A 118 -10.43 9.68 -4.63
CA GLY A 118 -11.46 10.35 -3.84
C GLY A 118 -11.61 11.85 -4.19
N PRO A 119 -12.83 12.38 -4.29
CA PRO A 119 -13.07 13.77 -4.74
C PRO A 119 -12.45 14.82 -3.80
N ASN A 120 -12.11 14.43 -2.58
CA ASN A 120 -11.55 15.32 -1.55
C ASN A 120 -10.01 15.20 -1.44
N THR A 121 -9.35 14.39 -2.25
CA THR A 121 -7.88 14.37 -2.30
C THR A 121 -7.38 15.65 -2.95
N MET A 122 -6.18 16.09 -2.58
CA MET A 122 -5.64 17.39 -3.02
C MET A 122 -5.58 17.48 -4.55
N ILE A 123 -5.08 16.46 -5.23
CA ILE A 123 -4.95 16.46 -6.70
C ILE A 123 -6.35 16.46 -7.35
N SER A 124 -7.24 15.54 -6.96
CA SER A 124 -8.58 15.43 -7.56
C SER A 124 -9.42 16.67 -7.30
N ALA A 125 -9.41 17.19 -6.08
CA ALA A 125 -10.15 18.41 -5.73
C ALA A 125 -9.64 19.63 -6.51
N THR A 126 -8.31 19.76 -6.67
CA THR A 126 -7.69 20.83 -7.45
C THR A 126 -8.12 20.75 -8.92
N ILE A 127 -8.03 19.58 -9.54
CA ILE A 127 -8.44 19.37 -10.94
C ILE A 127 -9.91 19.72 -11.12
N GLN A 128 -10.80 19.23 -10.24
CA GLN A 128 -12.24 19.51 -10.33
C GLN A 128 -12.57 21.00 -10.22
N LYS A 129 -11.94 21.71 -9.28
CA LYS A 129 -12.12 23.18 -9.16
C LYS A 129 -11.68 23.92 -10.40
N LEU A 130 -10.50 23.57 -10.94
CA LEU A 130 -9.98 24.20 -12.18
C LEU A 130 -10.88 23.94 -13.39
N LEU A 131 -11.37 22.70 -13.56
CA LEU A 131 -12.31 22.35 -14.62
C LEU A 131 -13.66 23.10 -14.48
N ALA A 132 -14.08 23.40 -13.26
CA ALA A 132 -15.26 24.23 -12.98
C ALA A 132 -15.01 25.74 -13.08
N GLY A 133 -13.82 26.18 -13.49
CA GLY A 133 -13.43 27.60 -13.56
C GLY A 133 -13.25 28.25 -12.19
N GLN A 134 -13.09 27.46 -11.14
CA GLN A 134 -12.90 27.92 -9.77
C GLN A 134 -11.41 27.94 -9.40
N CYS A 135 -11.01 28.90 -8.57
CA CYS A 135 -9.66 28.94 -8.02
C CYS A 135 -9.55 27.95 -6.86
N PRO A 136 -8.61 26.98 -6.88
CA PRO A 136 -8.39 26.12 -5.75
C PRO A 136 -7.66 26.84 -4.60
N ASP A 137 -8.04 26.55 -3.37
CA ASP A 137 -7.32 27.01 -2.19
C ASP A 137 -6.14 26.08 -1.94
N LEU A 138 -4.94 26.60 -2.16
CA LEU A 138 -3.69 25.85 -1.96
C LEU A 138 -2.82 26.54 -0.91
N THR A 139 -1.99 25.76 -0.23
CA THR A 139 -0.93 26.28 0.64
C THR A 139 0.20 26.84 -0.20
N ALA A 140 1.21 27.43 0.44
CA ALA A 140 2.38 27.99 -0.24
C ALA A 140 3.21 26.95 -1.02
N GLY A 141 2.90 25.65 -0.91
CA GLY A 141 3.56 24.58 -1.66
C GLY A 141 4.96 24.25 -1.14
N GLU A 142 5.23 24.52 0.12
CA GLU A 142 6.54 24.25 0.76
C GLU A 142 6.72 22.79 1.14
N GLN A 143 5.63 22.01 1.18
CA GLN A 143 5.67 20.60 1.54
C GLN A 143 6.35 19.79 0.43
N LYS A 144 7.38 19.05 0.80
CA LYS A 144 7.98 18.04 -0.06
C LYS A 144 7.05 16.83 -0.08
N TRP A 145 6.46 16.53 -1.22
CA TRP A 145 5.50 15.44 -1.37
C TRP A 145 5.71 14.71 -2.69
N ASP A 146 5.62 13.41 -2.63
CA ASP A 146 5.83 12.54 -3.78
C ASP A 146 4.48 12.05 -4.30
N TYR A 147 4.16 12.37 -5.56
CA TYR A 147 2.94 11.93 -6.22
C TYR A 147 3.26 11.02 -7.40
N LEU A 148 2.68 9.83 -7.41
CA LEU A 148 2.82 8.86 -8.49
C LEU A 148 1.47 8.62 -9.16
N TYR A 149 1.45 8.55 -10.49
CA TYR A 149 0.23 8.23 -11.22
C TYR A 149 -0.14 6.75 -11.02
N SER A 150 -1.44 6.46 -10.97
CA SER A 150 -1.95 5.12 -10.60
C SER A 150 -1.53 4.01 -11.59
N ALA A 151 -1.41 4.32 -12.88
CA ALA A 151 -0.93 3.34 -13.86
C ALA A 151 0.55 2.99 -13.65
N ASP A 152 1.38 3.98 -13.28
CA ASP A 152 2.80 3.74 -12.97
C ASP A 152 2.97 2.94 -11.68
N ALA A 153 2.11 3.21 -10.68
CA ALA A 153 2.06 2.41 -9.45
C ALA A 153 1.67 0.95 -9.75
N ALA A 154 0.69 0.74 -10.63
CA ALA A 154 0.26 -0.60 -11.04
C ALA A 154 1.37 -1.35 -11.79
N ASP A 155 2.08 -0.68 -12.74
CA ASP A 155 3.23 -1.26 -13.45
C ASP A 155 4.35 -1.63 -12.47
N ALA A 156 4.64 -0.76 -11.49
CA ALA A 156 5.63 -1.05 -10.46
C ALA A 156 5.25 -2.30 -9.64
N LEU A 157 4.00 -2.43 -9.20
CA LEU A 157 3.52 -3.62 -8.49
C LEU A 157 3.64 -4.89 -9.36
N TYR A 158 3.27 -4.81 -10.64
CA TYR A 158 3.40 -5.92 -11.57
C TYR A 158 4.87 -6.35 -11.74
N ARG A 159 5.78 -5.39 -11.93
CA ARG A 159 7.23 -5.66 -12.01
C ARG A 159 7.78 -6.29 -10.72
N MET A 160 7.28 -5.87 -9.57
CA MET A 160 7.63 -6.48 -8.28
C MET A 160 7.19 -7.94 -8.18
N ALA A 161 6.01 -8.28 -8.71
CA ALA A 161 5.57 -9.67 -8.77
C ALA A 161 6.45 -10.53 -9.70
N CYS A 162 6.91 -9.96 -10.82
CA CYS A 162 7.72 -10.68 -11.81
C CYS A 162 9.20 -10.79 -11.42
N HIS A 163 9.76 -9.75 -10.79
CA HIS A 163 11.20 -9.57 -10.63
C HIS A 163 11.63 -9.15 -9.21
N GLY A 164 10.68 -8.96 -8.30
CA GLY A 164 10.97 -8.55 -6.93
C GLY A 164 11.75 -9.62 -6.16
N ARG A 165 12.64 -9.16 -5.28
CA ARG A 165 13.37 -10.06 -4.39
C ARG A 165 12.47 -10.46 -3.23
N SER A 166 12.37 -11.75 -2.94
CA SER A 166 11.60 -12.26 -1.80
C SER A 166 12.06 -11.64 -0.48
N GLY A 167 11.09 -11.22 0.33
CA GLY A 167 11.32 -10.55 1.62
C GLY A 167 11.70 -9.07 1.52
N ALA A 168 11.83 -8.52 0.30
CA ALA A 168 12.18 -7.12 0.12
C ALA A 168 10.98 -6.18 0.35
N VAL A 169 11.32 -4.95 0.76
CA VAL A 169 10.41 -3.81 0.86
C VAL A 169 10.78 -2.81 -0.23
N TYR A 170 9.79 -2.29 -0.94
CA TYR A 170 9.98 -1.30 -1.98
C TYR A 170 9.12 -0.06 -1.68
N PRO A 171 9.69 1.13 -1.48
CA PRO A 171 8.93 2.37 -1.53
C PRO A 171 8.44 2.61 -2.96
N VAL A 172 7.16 2.89 -3.11
CA VAL A 172 6.52 3.11 -4.42
C VAL A 172 6.11 4.56 -4.53
N GLY A 173 6.92 5.33 -5.21
CA GLY A 173 6.80 6.75 -5.45
C GLY A 173 7.70 7.18 -6.60
N LEU A 174 7.67 8.48 -6.92
CA LEU A 174 8.49 9.06 -7.98
C LEU A 174 9.90 9.40 -7.50
N SER A 175 10.18 9.29 -6.19
CA SER A 175 11.42 9.79 -5.56
C SER A 175 12.66 9.09 -6.09
N LEU A 176 13.16 9.61 -7.19
CA LEU A 176 14.51 9.40 -7.70
C LEU A 176 15.35 10.69 -7.61
N ILE A 177 14.92 11.66 -6.78
CA ILE A 177 15.62 12.93 -6.67
C ILE A 177 16.05 13.19 -5.24
#